data_8cdccf5cd1dbc7c6d60d36f774174b38
#
_entry.id   8cdccf5cd1dbc7c6d60d36f774174b38
#
_cell.length_a   1.000
_cell.length_b   1.000
_cell.length_c   1.000
_cell.angle_alpha   90.00
_cell.angle_beta   90.00
_cell.angle_gamma   90.00
#
_symmetry.space_group_name_H-M   'P 1'
#
loop_
_entity.id
_entity.type
_entity.pdbx_description
1 polymer ?
#
loop_
_entity_poly.entity_id
_entity_poly.type
_entity_poly.pdbx_seq_one_letter_code
_entity_poly.pdbx_strand_id
1 'polypeptide(L)'
;VLFTTFLSMAQGGGVNLTSFLNIPISIILGILLGAIVGYGLYLFFETAYARKHYVRNSMKVIIVLGFSFLLIAIEGWLEGKIAISGLLAVVSMACVLKVKSIAFVSKRLSEKFGKLWLAAEVMLFVLVGAAVDIRYTLEAGFAAILMIFAALFFRTFGVLLCTFKTRLSVKERLFCVIAYLPKATVQAAIGSVPLAAGLPCGKIILSVAVMAIIITAPLGALGMDATYKKLLSHAES
;
A
#
# COMPACT_ATOMS: atom_id res chain seq x y z
N VAL A 1 7.06 6.74 0.86
CA VAL A 1 8.09 7.79 0.70
C VAL A 1 7.60 9.14 1.23
N LEU A 2 6.59 9.82 0.63
CA LEU A 2 6.08 11.12 1.13
C LEU A 2 5.69 11.07 2.61
N PHE A 3 4.96 10.04 3.02
CA PHE A 3 4.55 9.86 4.40
C PHE A 3 5.76 9.71 5.35
N THR A 4 6.76 8.91 4.99
CA THR A 4 7.99 8.75 5.79
C THR A 4 8.79 10.05 5.87
N THR A 5 8.83 10.84 4.78
CA THR A 5 9.46 12.17 4.80
C THR A 5 8.74 13.12 5.78
N PHE A 6 7.40 13.19 5.77
CA PHE A 6 6.66 13.99 6.74
C PHE A 6 6.80 13.47 8.17
N LEU A 7 6.90 12.14 8.36
CA LEU A 7 7.12 11.53 9.66
C LEU A 7 8.47 11.95 10.23
N SER A 8 9.55 11.89 9.44
CA SER A 8 10.90 12.32 9.85
C SER A 8 10.96 13.82 10.17
N MET A 9 10.25 14.66 9.42
CA MET A 9 10.11 16.09 9.73
C MET A 9 9.41 16.32 11.08
N ALA A 10 8.38 15.54 11.39
CA ALA A 10 7.66 15.62 12.67
C ALA A 10 8.51 15.14 13.86
N GLN A 11 9.49 14.29 13.63
CA GLN A 11 10.46 13.81 14.64
C GLN A 11 11.61 14.79 14.91
N GLY A 12 11.61 15.98 14.32
CA GLY A 12 12.61 17.03 14.57
C GLY A 12 13.61 17.25 13.42
N GLY A 13 13.42 16.56 12.29
CA GLY A 13 14.11 16.88 11.04
C GLY A 13 13.55 18.17 10.45
N GLY A 14 14.33 19.24 10.39
CA GLY A 14 13.90 20.50 9.78
C GLY A 14 13.47 20.29 8.32
N VAL A 15 12.63 21.24 7.81
CA VAL A 15 12.22 21.25 6.40
C VAL A 15 13.43 21.58 5.52
N ASN A 16 14.14 20.57 5.07
CA ASN A 16 15.26 20.71 4.15
C ASN A 16 14.80 20.41 2.71
N LEU A 17 15.14 21.30 1.78
CA LEU A 17 14.85 21.10 0.36
C LEU A 17 15.45 19.79 -0.18
N THR A 18 16.57 19.38 0.40
CA THR A 18 17.25 18.10 0.12
C THR A 18 16.37 16.87 0.44
N SER A 19 15.47 16.96 1.43
CA SER A 19 14.54 15.89 1.77
C SER A 19 13.55 15.62 0.63
N PHE A 20 13.16 16.64 -0.13
CA PHE A 20 12.30 16.47 -1.29
C PHE A 20 13.04 15.88 -2.49
N LEU A 21 14.32 16.19 -2.68
CA LEU A 21 15.16 15.57 -3.70
C LEU A 21 15.42 14.08 -3.43
N ASN A 22 15.43 13.69 -2.16
CA ASN A 22 15.59 12.29 -1.78
C ASN A 22 14.38 11.43 -2.17
N ILE A 23 13.21 12.02 -2.43
CA ILE A 23 11.99 11.27 -2.82
C ILE A 23 12.19 10.56 -4.17
N PRO A 24 12.52 11.24 -5.29
CA PRO A 24 12.73 10.55 -6.55
C PRO A 24 13.93 9.59 -6.50
N ILE A 25 14.98 9.94 -5.77
CA ILE A 25 16.16 9.08 -5.61
C ILE A 25 15.78 7.78 -4.90
N SER A 26 15.03 7.85 -3.80
CA SER A 26 14.59 6.67 -3.06
C SER A 26 13.67 5.75 -3.89
N ILE A 27 12.85 6.33 -4.75
CA ILE A 27 11.99 5.58 -5.67
C ILE A 27 12.86 4.79 -6.67
N ILE A 28 13.79 5.46 -7.33
CA ILE A 28 14.65 4.84 -8.34
C ILE A 28 15.53 3.76 -7.71
N LEU A 29 16.21 4.06 -6.59
CA LEU A 29 17.05 3.10 -5.89
C LEU A 29 16.25 1.92 -5.36
N GLY A 30 15.04 2.14 -4.82
CA GLY A 30 14.15 1.07 -4.40
C GLY A 30 13.76 0.15 -5.54
N ILE A 31 13.36 0.70 -6.68
CA ILE A 31 13.00 -0.08 -7.87
C ILE A 31 14.21 -0.89 -8.38
N LEU A 32 15.38 -0.29 -8.48
CA LEU A 32 16.61 -0.98 -8.93
C LEU A 32 16.99 -2.11 -7.99
N LEU A 33 17.05 -1.85 -6.69
CA LEU A 33 17.38 -2.86 -5.69
C LEU A 33 16.40 -4.04 -5.73
N GLY A 34 15.10 -3.73 -5.77
CA GLY A 34 14.06 -4.75 -5.86
C GLY A 34 14.13 -5.56 -7.15
N ALA A 35 14.44 -4.93 -8.28
CA ALA A 35 14.61 -5.61 -9.56
C ALA A 35 15.81 -6.57 -9.52
N ILE A 36 16.93 -6.16 -8.95
CA ILE A 36 18.13 -7.00 -8.80
C ILE A 36 17.83 -8.21 -7.94
N VAL A 37 17.21 -8.02 -6.77
CA VAL A 37 16.84 -9.11 -5.87
C VAL A 37 15.81 -10.04 -6.51
N GLY A 38 14.80 -9.49 -7.20
CA GLY A 38 13.78 -10.25 -7.91
C GLY A 38 14.36 -11.11 -9.04
N TYR A 39 15.31 -10.57 -9.79
CA TYR A 39 16.01 -11.31 -10.82
C TYR A 39 16.91 -12.41 -10.24
N GLY A 40 17.60 -12.12 -9.14
CA GLY A 40 18.39 -13.12 -8.41
C GLY A 40 17.54 -14.28 -7.89
N LEU A 41 16.37 -13.98 -7.31
CA LEU A 41 15.41 -15.00 -6.86
C LEU A 41 14.85 -15.84 -8.03
N TYR A 42 14.56 -15.21 -9.15
CA TYR A 42 14.15 -15.90 -10.37
C TYR A 42 15.22 -16.91 -10.81
N LEU A 43 16.47 -16.47 -10.95
CA LEU A 43 17.59 -17.34 -11.31
C LEU A 43 17.77 -18.48 -10.31
N PHE A 44 17.67 -18.19 -9.02
CA PHE A 44 17.75 -19.21 -7.97
C PHE A 44 16.67 -20.28 -8.12
N PHE A 45 15.42 -19.89 -8.34
CA PHE A 45 14.31 -20.82 -8.49
C PHE A 45 14.41 -21.64 -9.79
N GLU A 46 14.89 -21.04 -10.88
CA GLU A 46 15.08 -21.71 -12.16
C GLU A 46 16.25 -22.69 -12.12
N THR A 47 17.37 -22.30 -11.53
CA THR A 47 18.54 -23.17 -11.35
C THR A 47 18.22 -24.36 -10.43
N ALA A 48 17.46 -24.13 -9.35
CA ALA A 48 17.00 -25.21 -8.49
C ALA A 48 16.07 -26.17 -9.22
N TYR A 49 15.22 -25.68 -10.11
CA TYR A 49 14.34 -26.49 -10.95
C TYR A 49 15.17 -27.33 -11.96
N ALA A 50 16.12 -26.71 -12.63
CA ALA A 50 16.99 -27.40 -13.61
C ALA A 50 17.84 -28.50 -12.98
N ARG A 51 18.24 -28.36 -11.72
CA ARG A 51 19.01 -29.35 -10.95
C ARG A 51 18.16 -30.45 -10.31
N LYS A 52 16.87 -30.60 -10.68
CA LYS A 52 15.91 -31.55 -10.08
C LYS A 52 15.70 -31.40 -8.57
N HIS A 53 16.20 -30.32 -7.97
CA HIS A 53 15.91 -29.95 -6.58
C HIS A 53 14.62 -29.11 -6.54
N TYR A 54 13.47 -29.79 -6.52
CA TYR A 54 12.17 -29.10 -6.52
C TYR A 54 11.97 -28.33 -5.22
N VAL A 55 12.16 -27.01 -5.27
CA VAL A 55 11.80 -26.14 -4.16
C VAL A 55 10.29 -26.13 -3.99
N ARG A 56 9.83 -26.64 -2.86
CA ARG A 56 8.42 -26.73 -2.52
C ARG A 56 7.78 -25.33 -2.57
N ASN A 57 6.57 -25.20 -3.11
CA ASN A 57 5.91 -23.89 -3.26
C ASN A 57 5.76 -23.11 -1.95
N SER A 58 5.66 -23.81 -0.78
CA SER A 58 5.66 -23.17 0.53
C SER A 58 7.02 -22.55 0.88
N MET A 59 8.12 -23.21 0.52
CA MET A 59 9.47 -22.66 0.71
C MET A 59 9.72 -21.43 -0.15
N LYS A 60 9.20 -21.41 -1.38
CA LYS A 60 9.28 -20.21 -2.24
C LYS A 60 8.59 -19.01 -1.60
N VAL A 61 7.40 -19.22 -0.98
CA VAL A 61 6.69 -18.15 -0.24
C VAL A 61 7.52 -17.64 0.92
N ILE A 62 8.10 -18.54 1.72
CA ILE A 62 8.93 -18.17 2.88
C ILE A 62 10.18 -17.39 2.43
N ILE A 63 10.85 -17.85 1.36
CA ILE A 63 12.03 -17.15 0.83
C ILE A 63 11.67 -15.76 0.33
N VAL A 64 10.61 -15.63 -0.47
CA VAL A 64 10.15 -14.32 -0.98
C VAL A 64 9.75 -13.40 0.17
N LEU A 65 9.06 -13.91 1.19
CA LEU A 65 8.67 -13.16 2.37
C LEU A 65 9.92 -12.72 3.18
N GLY A 66 10.89 -13.61 3.36
CA GLY A 66 12.16 -13.31 4.02
C GLY A 66 12.93 -12.20 3.31
N PHE A 67 13.04 -12.24 1.98
CA PHE A 67 13.65 -11.17 1.21
C PHE A 67 12.83 -9.87 1.25
N SER A 68 11.50 -9.95 1.34
CA SER A 68 10.67 -8.76 1.53
C SER A 68 10.96 -8.05 2.85
N PHE A 69 11.06 -8.80 3.95
CA PHE A 69 11.45 -8.25 5.25
C PHE A 69 12.88 -7.71 5.25
N LEU A 70 13.80 -8.42 4.59
CA LEU A 70 15.19 -7.98 4.45
C LEU A 70 15.29 -6.65 3.71
N LEU A 71 14.53 -6.46 2.62
CA LEU A 71 14.49 -5.20 1.88
C LEU A 71 13.96 -4.03 2.73
N ILE A 72 12.94 -4.28 3.57
CA ILE A 72 12.42 -3.29 4.51
C ILE A 72 13.43 -3.00 5.62
N ALA A 73 14.12 -4.02 6.15
CA ALA A 73 15.15 -3.86 7.16
C ALA A 73 16.35 -3.05 6.63
N ILE A 74 16.73 -3.23 5.35
CA ILE A 74 17.78 -2.45 4.68
C ILE A 74 17.38 -0.97 4.60
N GLU A 75 16.10 -0.65 4.32
CA GLU A 75 15.60 0.73 4.36
C GLU A 75 15.87 1.36 5.74
N GLY A 76 15.46 0.70 6.84
CA GLY A 76 15.68 1.20 8.18
C GLY A 76 17.17 1.30 8.57
N TRP A 77 18.01 0.38 8.12
CA TRP A 77 19.44 0.40 8.41
C TRP A 77 20.21 1.49 7.66
N LEU A 78 19.74 1.86 6.47
CA LEU A 78 20.30 2.92 5.64
C LEU A 78 19.64 4.29 5.87
N GLU A 79 18.66 4.35 6.76
CA GLU A 79 17.97 5.60 7.10
C GLU A 79 18.98 6.66 7.57
N GLY A 80 18.88 7.86 7.00
CA GLY A 80 19.82 8.95 7.26
C GLY A 80 21.12 8.94 6.43
N LYS A 81 21.46 7.84 5.71
CA LYS A 81 22.64 7.75 4.84
C LYS A 81 22.27 7.78 3.36
N ILE A 82 21.37 6.91 2.96
CA ILE A 82 20.91 6.78 1.57
C ILE A 82 19.39 6.63 1.59
N ALA A 83 18.70 7.46 0.82
CA ALA A 83 17.26 7.37 0.67
C ALA A 83 16.91 6.17 -0.23
N ILE A 84 16.37 5.08 0.35
CA ILE A 84 15.88 3.90 -0.38
C ILE A 84 14.46 3.63 0.08
N SER A 85 13.57 3.24 -0.83
CA SER A 85 12.22 2.80 -0.47
C SER A 85 12.13 1.27 -0.50
N GLY A 86 12.13 0.63 0.67
CA GLY A 86 12.02 -0.81 0.83
C GLY A 86 10.70 -1.36 0.31
N LEU A 87 9.59 -0.64 0.51
CA LEU A 87 8.29 -1.04 -0.01
C LEU A 87 8.27 -1.07 -1.55
N LEU A 88 8.87 -0.07 -2.20
CA LEU A 88 8.99 -0.08 -3.67
C LEU A 88 9.95 -1.18 -4.14
N ALA A 89 10.99 -1.46 -3.39
CA ALA A 89 11.87 -2.59 -3.67
C ALA A 89 11.11 -3.92 -3.61
N VAL A 90 10.26 -4.13 -2.61
CA VAL A 90 9.41 -5.34 -2.52
C VAL A 90 8.44 -5.43 -3.71
N VAL A 91 7.79 -4.34 -4.09
CA VAL A 91 6.90 -4.30 -5.26
C VAL A 91 7.66 -4.62 -6.55
N SER A 92 8.82 -4.01 -6.76
CA SER A 92 9.67 -4.25 -7.93
C SER A 92 10.15 -5.71 -7.99
N MET A 93 10.60 -6.25 -6.86
CA MET A 93 10.97 -7.67 -6.73
C MET A 93 9.81 -8.60 -7.14
N ALA A 94 8.60 -8.32 -6.63
CA ALA A 94 7.41 -9.10 -6.95
C ALA A 94 7.03 -9.00 -8.44
N CYS A 95 7.14 -7.79 -9.04
CA CYS A 95 6.90 -7.59 -10.47
C CYS A 95 7.85 -8.40 -11.34
N VAL A 96 9.15 -8.35 -11.04
CA VAL A 96 10.17 -9.13 -11.78
C VAL A 96 9.91 -10.62 -11.65
N LEU A 97 9.63 -11.12 -10.45
CA LEU A 97 9.28 -12.53 -10.25
C LEU A 97 8.03 -12.91 -11.04
N LYS A 98 6.99 -12.07 -11.05
CA LYS A 98 5.75 -12.34 -11.77
C LYS A 98 5.96 -12.38 -13.29
N VAL A 99 6.76 -11.48 -13.84
CA VAL A 99 7.01 -11.37 -15.29
C VAL A 99 7.94 -12.47 -15.79
N LYS A 100 8.98 -12.81 -15.03
CA LYS A 100 10.00 -13.77 -15.45
C LYS A 100 9.63 -15.21 -15.13
N SER A 101 8.91 -15.49 -14.04
CA SER A 101 8.54 -16.86 -13.65
C SER A 101 7.51 -17.47 -14.61
N ILE A 102 7.58 -18.79 -14.77
CA ILE A 102 6.60 -19.58 -15.53
C ILE A 102 5.19 -19.31 -14.95
N ALA A 103 4.19 -19.13 -15.81
CA ALA A 103 2.82 -18.77 -15.44
C ALA A 103 2.23 -19.64 -14.31
N PHE A 104 2.51 -20.95 -14.35
CA PHE A 104 2.06 -21.87 -13.31
C PHE A 104 2.66 -21.59 -11.92
N VAL A 105 3.96 -21.24 -11.84
CA VAL A 105 4.64 -20.90 -10.57
C VAL A 105 4.12 -19.58 -10.05
N SER A 106 4.01 -18.57 -10.93
CA SER A 106 3.48 -17.25 -10.61
C SER A 106 2.04 -17.33 -10.06
N LYS A 107 1.17 -18.12 -10.71
CA LYS A 107 -0.21 -18.31 -10.26
C LYS A 107 -0.29 -18.95 -8.87
N ARG A 108 0.45 -20.06 -8.65
CA ARG A 108 0.47 -20.73 -7.34
C ARG A 108 1.05 -19.86 -6.21
N LEU A 109 2.06 -19.06 -6.54
CA LEU A 109 2.65 -18.12 -5.58
C LEU A 109 1.62 -17.05 -5.19
N SER A 110 0.95 -16.48 -6.19
CA SER A 110 -0.11 -15.48 -5.99
C SER A 110 -1.27 -16.01 -5.15
N GLU A 111 -1.73 -17.24 -5.38
CA GLU A 111 -2.78 -17.89 -4.59
C GLU A 111 -2.38 -18.07 -3.12
N LYS A 112 -1.12 -18.44 -2.85
CA LYS A 112 -0.62 -18.60 -1.48
C LYS A 112 -0.45 -17.26 -0.77
N PHE A 113 0.07 -16.24 -1.46
CA PHE A 113 0.15 -14.89 -0.92
C PHE A 113 -1.23 -14.30 -0.67
N GLY A 114 -2.22 -14.58 -1.53
CA GLY A 114 -3.61 -14.16 -1.30
C GLY A 114 -4.22 -14.74 -0.01
N LYS A 115 -3.94 -16.01 0.30
CA LYS A 115 -4.37 -16.62 1.58
C LYS A 115 -3.65 -16.02 2.78
N LEU A 116 -2.35 -15.74 2.65
CA LEU A 116 -1.57 -15.09 3.69
C LEU A 116 -2.04 -13.65 3.92
N TRP A 117 -2.37 -12.94 2.83
CA TRP A 117 -2.93 -11.59 2.88
C TRP A 117 -4.22 -11.54 3.69
N LEU A 118 -5.15 -12.47 3.46
CA LEU A 118 -6.42 -12.50 4.19
C LEU A 118 -6.18 -12.62 5.71
N ALA A 119 -5.29 -13.51 6.13
CA ALA A 119 -4.95 -13.64 7.54
C ALA A 119 -4.29 -12.39 8.12
N ALA A 120 -3.34 -11.80 7.37
CA ALA A 120 -2.67 -10.57 7.78
C ALA A 120 -3.61 -9.37 7.85
N GLU A 121 -4.58 -9.29 6.94
CA GLU A 121 -5.61 -8.24 6.90
C GLU A 121 -6.51 -8.30 8.14
N VAL A 122 -6.99 -9.49 8.51
CA VAL A 122 -7.79 -9.67 9.73
C VAL A 122 -6.99 -9.26 10.96
N MET A 123 -5.73 -9.70 11.08
CA MET A 123 -4.87 -9.32 12.20
C MET A 123 -4.63 -7.80 12.26
N LEU A 124 -4.41 -7.17 11.10
CA LEU A 124 -4.22 -5.72 11.02
C LEU A 124 -5.44 -4.97 11.56
N PHE A 125 -6.66 -5.32 11.11
CA PHE A 125 -7.86 -4.62 11.56
C PHE A 125 -8.15 -4.85 13.04
N VAL A 126 -7.91 -6.05 13.56
CA VAL A 126 -8.06 -6.35 14.99
C VAL A 126 -7.08 -5.53 15.83
N LEU A 127 -5.80 -5.51 15.46
CA LEU A 127 -4.77 -4.77 16.20
C LEU A 127 -4.99 -3.25 16.12
N VAL A 128 -5.32 -2.74 14.94
CA VAL A 128 -5.62 -1.31 14.76
C VAL A 128 -6.87 -0.93 15.55
N GLY A 129 -7.93 -1.75 15.50
CA GLY A 129 -9.13 -1.52 16.27
C GLY A 129 -8.90 -1.52 17.78
N ALA A 130 -8.05 -2.41 18.27
CA ALA A 130 -7.67 -2.48 19.69
C ALA A 130 -6.79 -1.29 20.14
N ALA A 131 -6.03 -0.69 19.22
CA ALA A 131 -5.16 0.45 19.51
C ALA A 131 -5.89 1.81 19.46
N VAL A 132 -7.13 1.85 18.95
CA VAL A 132 -7.91 3.09 18.85
C VAL A 132 -8.50 3.45 20.20
N ASP A 133 -8.26 4.69 20.63
CA ASP A 133 -8.88 5.27 21.80
C ASP A 133 -10.06 6.15 21.37
N ILE A 134 -11.26 5.75 21.79
CA ILE A 134 -12.52 6.43 21.44
C ILE A 134 -12.55 7.89 21.92
N ARG A 135 -11.85 8.21 23.01
CA ARG A 135 -11.78 9.58 23.54
C ARG A 135 -11.14 10.53 22.54
N TYR A 136 -9.99 10.15 21.97
CA TYR A 136 -9.32 10.92 20.92
C TYR A 136 -10.13 11.02 19.63
N THR A 137 -10.95 10.03 19.35
CA THR A 137 -11.88 10.04 18.21
C THR A 137 -12.96 11.11 18.39
N LEU A 138 -13.49 11.23 19.61
CA LEU A 138 -14.48 12.27 19.97
C LEU A 138 -13.85 13.68 20.06
N GLU A 139 -12.64 13.79 20.59
CA GLU A 139 -11.90 15.06 20.66
C GLU A 139 -11.53 15.59 19.26
N ALA A 140 -11.16 14.73 18.33
CA ALA A 140 -10.90 15.09 16.94
C ALA A 140 -12.17 15.65 16.24
N GLY A 141 -13.36 15.22 16.66
CA GLY A 141 -14.66 15.81 16.44
C GLY A 141 -14.96 16.18 14.99
N PHE A 142 -15.70 17.29 14.84
CA PHE A 142 -16.15 17.80 13.54
C PHE A 142 -15.00 18.18 12.60
N ALA A 143 -13.87 18.64 13.13
CA ALA A 143 -12.69 19.01 12.34
C ALA A 143 -12.11 17.81 11.57
N ALA A 144 -12.06 16.64 12.19
CA ALA A 144 -11.60 15.41 11.52
C ALA A 144 -12.54 15.00 10.38
N ILE A 145 -13.86 15.10 10.60
CA ILE A 145 -14.86 14.80 9.57
C ILE A 145 -14.68 15.75 8.38
N LEU A 146 -14.56 17.05 8.65
CA LEU A 146 -14.34 18.05 7.61
C LEU A 146 -13.06 17.76 6.81
N MET A 147 -11.98 17.43 7.51
CA MET A 147 -10.70 17.05 6.86
C MET A 147 -10.85 15.80 6.00
N ILE A 148 -11.60 14.78 6.44
CA ILE A 148 -11.85 13.56 5.66
C ILE A 148 -12.60 13.90 4.37
N PHE A 149 -13.67 14.70 4.45
CA PHE A 149 -14.43 15.11 3.27
C PHE A 149 -13.62 16.01 2.33
N ALA A 150 -12.83 16.95 2.85
CA ALA A 150 -11.92 17.75 2.04
C ALA A 150 -10.90 16.85 1.30
N ALA A 151 -10.30 15.90 1.99
CA ALA A 151 -9.38 14.94 1.37
C ALA A 151 -10.06 14.07 0.29
N LEU A 152 -11.33 13.68 0.49
CA LEU A 152 -12.11 12.95 -0.51
C LEU A 152 -12.40 13.83 -1.74
N PHE A 153 -12.68 15.12 -1.54
CA PHE A 153 -12.88 16.05 -2.64
C PHE A 153 -11.64 16.17 -3.54
N PHE A 154 -10.46 16.40 -2.95
CA PHE A 154 -9.21 16.46 -3.71
C PHE A 154 -8.89 15.11 -4.39
N ARG A 155 -9.17 13.99 -3.73
CA ARG A 155 -8.99 12.66 -4.30
C ARG A 155 -9.90 12.43 -5.51
N THR A 156 -11.17 12.83 -5.42
CA THR A 156 -12.14 12.77 -6.53
C THR A 156 -11.62 13.54 -7.73
N PHE A 157 -11.13 14.76 -7.50
CA PHE A 157 -10.53 15.57 -8.55
C PHE A 157 -9.29 14.90 -9.18
N GLY A 158 -8.43 14.31 -8.36
CA GLY A 158 -7.28 13.53 -8.84
C GLY A 158 -7.68 12.34 -9.73
N VAL A 159 -8.70 11.56 -9.33
CA VAL A 159 -9.20 10.45 -10.13
C VAL A 159 -9.78 10.93 -11.46
N LEU A 160 -10.54 12.03 -11.46
CA LEU A 160 -11.08 12.61 -12.69
C LEU A 160 -9.97 13.09 -13.63
N LEU A 161 -8.92 13.73 -13.10
CA LEU A 161 -7.75 14.12 -13.90
C LEU A 161 -7.04 12.93 -14.52
N CYS A 162 -6.81 11.86 -13.75
CA CYS A 162 -6.15 10.64 -14.24
C CYS A 162 -6.97 9.93 -15.32
N THR A 163 -8.31 10.00 -15.24
CA THR A 163 -9.20 9.35 -16.19
C THR A 163 -9.57 10.22 -17.39
N PHE A 164 -9.19 11.50 -17.41
CA PHE A 164 -9.62 12.48 -18.41
C PHE A 164 -9.23 12.10 -19.85
N LYS A 165 -8.04 11.55 -20.09
CA LYS A 165 -7.54 11.12 -21.41
C LYS A 165 -7.75 9.63 -21.70
N THR A 166 -8.49 8.90 -20.87
CA THR A 166 -8.76 7.48 -21.11
C THR A 166 -9.98 7.30 -22.02
N ARG A 167 -10.11 6.11 -22.64
CA ARG A 167 -11.25 5.75 -23.49
C ARG A 167 -12.54 5.45 -22.70
N LEU A 168 -12.54 5.74 -21.39
CA LEU A 168 -13.69 5.52 -20.52
C LEU A 168 -14.79 6.55 -20.78
N SER A 169 -16.04 6.09 -20.78
CA SER A 169 -17.22 6.96 -20.83
C SER A 169 -17.34 7.80 -19.56
N VAL A 170 -18.11 8.87 -19.60
CA VAL A 170 -18.34 9.73 -18.43
C VAL A 170 -18.93 8.92 -17.26
N LYS A 171 -19.81 7.96 -17.55
CA LYS A 171 -20.43 7.08 -16.57
C LYS A 171 -19.38 6.18 -15.89
N GLU A 172 -18.50 5.57 -16.68
CA GLU A 172 -17.42 4.72 -16.16
C GLU A 172 -16.40 5.52 -15.33
N ARG A 173 -16.10 6.76 -15.73
CA ARG A 173 -15.25 7.66 -14.92
C ARG A 173 -15.88 7.97 -13.56
N LEU A 174 -17.21 8.22 -13.53
CA LEU A 174 -17.93 8.43 -12.28
C LEU A 174 -17.89 7.17 -11.40
N PHE A 175 -18.04 5.99 -12.01
CA PHE A 175 -17.86 4.73 -11.28
C PHE A 175 -16.45 4.58 -10.73
N CYS A 176 -15.40 4.94 -11.46
CA CYS A 176 -14.03 4.95 -10.96
C CYS A 176 -13.88 5.87 -9.72
N VAL A 177 -14.51 7.04 -9.73
CA VAL A 177 -14.50 7.93 -8.56
C VAL A 177 -15.13 7.22 -7.36
N ILE A 178 -16.29 6.60 -7.52
CA ILE A 178 -16.99 5.90 -6.43
C ILE A 178 -16.17 4.71 -5.94
N ALA A 179 -15.58 3.93 -6.85
CA ALA A 179 -14.74 2.78 -6.52
C ALA A 179 -13.44 3.16 -5.78
N TYR A 180 -12.98 4.38 -5.94
CA TYR A 180 -11.81 4.92 -5.24
C TYR A 180 -12.14 5.61 -3.91
N LEU A 181 -13.41 5.76 -3.52
CA LEU A 181 -13.81 6.32 -2.24
C LEU A 181 -13.36 5.48 -1.05
N PRO A 182 -13.55 4.15 -1.03
CA PRO A 182 -13.22 3.33 0.14
C PRO A 182 -11.75 3.44 0.50
N LYS A 183 -11.48 3.61 1.79
CA LYS A 183 -10.16 3.52 2.40
C LYS A 183 -10.19 2.35 3.38
N ALA A 184 -9.16 1.52 3.37
CA ALA A 184 -9.14 0.33 4.21
C ALA A 184 -7.71 0.02 4.72
N THR A 185 -7.12 -1.10 4.31
CA THR A 185 -5.89 -1.67 4.86
C THR A 185 -4.69 -0.74 4.85
N VAL A 186 -4.46 -0.01 3.75
CA VAL A 186 -3.32 0.94 3.65
C VAL A 186 -3.48 2.10 4.63
N GLN A 187 -4.70 2.61 4.80
CA GLN A 187 -4.99 3.69 5.75
C GLN A 187 -4.76 3.22 7.20
N ALA A 188 -5.20 2.00 7.53
CA ALA A 188 -4.98 1.40 8.84
C ALA A 188 -3.49 1.19 9.12
N ALA A 189 -2.76 0.60 8.18
CA ALA A 189 -1.33 0.33 8.32
C ALA A 189 -0.52 1.63 8.49
N ILE A 190 -0.71 2.61 7.59
CA ILE A 190 0.02 3.89 7.64
C ILE A 190 -0.40 4.72 8.86
N GLY A 191 -1.69 4.74 9.22
CA GLY A 191 -2.21 5.48 10.37
C GLY A 191 -1.66 5.04 11.71
N SER A 192 -1.22 3.77 11.84
CA SER A 192 -0.62 3.25 13.07
C SER A 192 0.86 3.61 13.24
N VAL A 193 1.58 3.95 12.17
CA VAL A 193 3.03 4.21 12.19
C VAL A 193 3.43 5.38 13.10
N PRO A 194 2.75 6.55 13.11
CA PRO A 194 3.10 7.64 14.02
C PRO A 194 2.96 7.28 15.49
N LEU A 195 1.98 6.42 15.82
CA LEU A 195 1.81 5.90 17.18
C LEU A 195 2.96 4.96 17.54
N ALA A 196 3.33 4.04 16.66
CA ALA A 196 4.45 3.13 16.84
C ALA A 196 5.80 3.87 16.93
N ALA A 197 5.93 5.02 16.24
CA ALA A 197 7.09 5.89 16.31
C ALA A 197 7.13 6.80 17.57
N GLY A 198 6.14 6.69 18.46
CA GLY A 198 6.10 7.44 19.72
C GLY A 198 5.76 8.92 19.58
N LEU A 199 5.19 9.36 18.45
CA LEU A 199 4.80 10.75 18.25
C LEU A 199 3.63 11.14 19.16
N PRO A 200 3.65 12.35 19.78
CA PRO A 200 2.55 12.82 20.65
C PRO A 200 1.20 12.85 19.94
N CYS A 201 1.18 13.16 18.64
CA CYS A 201 -0.03 13.19 17.81
C CYS A 201 -0.43 11.79 17.26
N GLY A 202 0.34 10.74 17.56
CA GLY A 202 0.12 9.40 16.99
C GLY A 202 -1.27 8.82 17.26
N LYS A 203 -1.81 9.03 18.47
CA LYS A 203 -3.17 8.57 18.83
C LYS A 203 -4.25 9.31 18.03
N ILE A 204 -4.11 10.61 17.83
CA ILE A 204 -5.06 11.42 17.05
C ILE A 204 -5.02 10.96 15.57
N ILE A 205 -3.84 10.79 15.00
CA ILE A 205 -3.67 10.36 13.61
C ILE A 205 -4.30 8.99 13.39
N LEU A 206 -4.07 8.04 14.29
CA LEU A 206 -4.67 6.71 14.23
C LEU A 206 -6.20 6.79 14.32
N SER A 207 -6.73 7.57 15.27
CA SER A 207 -8.17 7.74 15.45
C SER A 207 -8.84 8.34 14.20
N VAL A 208 -8.23 9.36 13.59
CA VAL A 208 -8.72 9.97 12.34
C VAL A 208 -8.63 8.98 11.18
N ALA A 209 -7.57 8.17 11.10
CA ALA A 209 -7.41 7.15 10.08
C ALA A 209 -8.51 6.09 10.16
N VAL A 210 -8.82 5.61 11.37
CA VAL A 210 -9.88 4.62 11.59
C VAL A 210 -11.27 5.22 11.35
N MET A 211 -11.51 6.46 11.79
CA MET A 211 -12.77 7.18 11.48
C MET A 211 -12.97 7.30 9.96
N ALA A 212 -11.90 7.63 9.23
CA ALA A 212 -11.96 7.70 7.77
C ALA A 212 -12.35 6.35 7.15
N ILE A 213 -11.85 5.22 7.68
CA ILE A 213 -12.23 3.87 7.22
C ILE A 213 -13.70 3.60 7.50
N ILE A 214 -14.16 3.84 8.73
CA ILE A 214 -15.55 3.60 9.16
C ILE A 214 -16.55 4.39 8.30
N ILE A 215 -16.20 5.62 7.91
CA ILE A 215 -17.06 6.46 7.07
C ILE A 215 -16.97 6.03 5.60
N THR A 216 -15.75 5.90 5.06
CA THR A 216 -15.58 5.78 3.61
C THR A 216 -15.76 4.36 3.07
N ALA A 217 -15.48 3.32 3.85
CA ALA A 217 -15.60 1.94 3.37
C ALA A 217 -17.08 1.54 3.16
N PRO A 218 -18.02 1.78 4.10
CA PRO A 218 -19.42 1.49 3.84
C PRO A 218 -20.02 2.38 2.74
N LEU A 219 -19.70 3.69 2.73
CA LEU A 219 -20.18 4.60 1.68
C LEU A 219 -19.73 4.17 0.29
N GLY A 220 -18.48 3.77 0.16
CA GLY A 220 -17.96 3.31 -1.11
C GLY A 220 -18.52 1.95 -1.53
N ALA A 221 -18.68 1.01 -0.61
CA ALA A 221 -19.30 -0.29 -0.88
C ALA A 221 -20.77 -0.13 -1.36
N LEU A 222 -21.58 0.62 -0.61
CA LEU A 222 -22.95 0.93 -0.99
C LEU A 222 -23.03 1.70 -2.31
N GLY A 223 -22.12 2.67 -2.52
CA GLY A 223 -22.04 3.41 -3.77
C GLY A 223 -21.73 2.52 -4.97
N MET A 224 -20.77 1.60 -4.84
CA MET A 224 -20.45 0.64 -5.91
C MET A 224 -21.64 -0.29 -6.20
N ASP A 225 -22.26 -0.87 -5.18
CA ASP A 225 -23.41 -1.78 -5.34
C ASP A 225 -24.60 -1.11 -5.98
N ALA A 226 -24.88 0.15 -5.64
CA ALA A 226 -25.99 0.91 -6.20
C ALA A 226 -25.76 1.34 -7.66
N THR A 227 -24.49 1.45 -8.07
CA THR A 227 -24.16 2.14 -9.33
C THR A 227 -23.53 1.23 -10.40
N TYR A 228 -22.97 0.06 -10.05
CA TYR A 228 -22.22 -0.78 -11.01
C TYR A 228 -23.05 -1.19 -12.23
N LYS A 229 -24.34 -1.56 -12.05
CA LYS A 229 -25.23 -1.94 -13.18
C LYS A 229 -25.60 -0.77 -14.08
N LYS A 230 -25.55 0.48 -13.57
CA LYS A 230 -26.00 1.68 -14.30
C LYS A 230 -24.84 2.43 -14.96
N LEU A 231 -23.66 2.34 -14.37
CA LEU A 231 -22.50 3.13 -14.76
C LEU A 231 -21.46 2.34 -15.57
N LEU A 232 -21.41 1.02 -15.40
CA LEU A 232 -20.54 0.17 -16.21
C LEU A 232 -21.27 -0.31 -17.46
N SER A 233 -20.67 -0.10 -18.63
CA SER A 233 -21.09 -0.75 -19.86
C SER A 233 -20.68 -2.22 -19.77
N HIS A 234 -21.64 -3.15 -19.97
CA HIS A 234 -21.30 -4.55 -20.18
C HIS A 234 -20.48 -4.62 -21.47
N ALA A 235 -19.22 -4.99 -21.39
CA ALA A 235 -18.51 -5.46 -22.56
C ALA A 235 -19.23 -6.74 -23.02
N GLU A 236 -19.95 -6.64 -24.12
CA GLU A 236 -20.42 -7.83 -24.82
C GLU A 236 -19.17 -8.65 -25.16
N SER A 237 -19.06 -9.81 -24.51
CA SER A 237 -18.03 -10.81 -24.72
C SER A 237 -18.23 -11.57 -26.01
#